data_0b4efca863de079b3ababfa211c64752
#
_entry.id   0b4efca863de079b3ababfa211c64752
#
_cell.length_a   1.000
_cell.length_b   1.000
_cell.length_c   1.000
_cell.angle_alpha   90.00
_cell.angle_beta   90.00
_cell.angle_gamma   90.00
#
_symmetry.space_group_name_H-M   'P 1'
#
loop_
_entity.id
_entity.type
_entity.pdbx_description
1 polymer ?
#
loop_
_entity_poly.entity_id
_entity_poly.type
_entity_poly.pdbx_seq_one_letter_code
_entity_poly.pdbx_strand_id
1 'polypeptide(L)'
;GPPLLDLRAPFERALRGGRAEWYRNRYVGSSHISAMRTQPDIAGPNWNNSGLGPNTNVGGFAGTTWAMMEAGGCPVELTYELETIARNDFHGTLPGAFTAHPKVDPSTGELHAMVYAWAEWMDHVQYVIVGTDGRVRHTLDIPLPGMTMLHDMSLTERYAVVYDQPCTVDLELAFAGRFPFRWNPEYGNRVGLLPREVTGRAATAADIIWIDVPLGYSFHPMN
;
A
#
# COMPACT_ATOMS: atom_id res chain seq x y z
N GLY A 1 24.45 -6.19 -12.78
CA GLY A 1 23.27 -7.00 -12.94
C GLY A 1 22.55 -6.62 -14.23
N PRO A 2 21.73 -7.49 -14.85
CA PRO A 2 20.94 -7.08 -15.98
C PRO A 2 20.14 -5.85 -15.58
N PRO A 3 19.96 -4.87 -16.46
CA PRO A 3 19.14 -3.72 -16.17
C PRO A 3 17.78 -4.26 -15.71
N LEU A 4 17.31 -3.80 -14.55
CA LEU A 4 15.95 -3.99 -14.08
C LEU A 4 15.05 -3.94 -15.30
N LEU A 5 14.38 -5.01 -15.58
CA LEU A 5 13.53 -5.32 -16.70
C LEU A 5 13.16 -4.05 -17.47
N ASP A 6 13.81 -3.80 -18.61
CA ASP A 6 13.40 -2.67 -19.43
C ASP A 6 12.01 -2.97 -19.99
N LEU A 7 11.02 -2.65 -19.18
CA LEU A 7 9.60 -2.81 -19.54
C LEU A 7 9.20 -1.93 -20.73
N ARG A 8 10.08 -1.00 -21.14
CA ARG A 8 9.86 -0.20 -22.35
C ARG A 8 9.80 -1.07 -23.59
N ALA A 9 10.75 -1.97 -23.75
CA ALA A 9 10.84 -2.77 -24.96
C ALA A 9 9.65 -3.75 -25.14
N PRO A 10 9.13 -4.44 -24.11
CA PRO A 10 7.86 -5.15 -24.19
C PRO A 10 6.66 -4.24 -24.45
N PHE A 11 6.63 -3.08 -23.81
CA PHE A 11 5.56 -2.11 -23.95
C PHE A 11 5.55 -1.48 -25.36
N GLU A 12 6.69 -1.08 -25.87
CA GLU A 12 6.82 -0.56 -27.25
C GLU A 12 6.52 -1.62 -28.30
N ARG A 13 6.86 -2.89 -28.05
CA ARG A 13 6.44 -4.01 -28.89
C ARG A 13 4.93 -4.22 -28.88
N ALA A 14 4.32 -4.11 -27.71
CA ALA A 14 2.87 -4.19 -27.56
C ALA A 14 2.16 -3.01 -28.26
N LEU A 15 2.72 -1.81 -28.18
CA LEU A 15 2.27 -0.62 -28.93
C LEU A 15 2.23 -0.88 -30.43
N ARG A 16 3.32 -1.40 -30.98
CA ARG A 16 3.43 -1.71 -32.40
C ARG A 16 2.50 -2.84 -32.85
N GLY A 17 2.19 -3.78 -31.94
CA GLY A 17 1.27 -4.88 -32.18
C GLY A 17 -0.21 -4.58 -31.90
N GLY A 18 -0.58 -3.33 -31.59
CA GLY A 18 -1.94 -2.94 -31.24
C GLY A 18 -2.40 -3.38 -29.84
N ARG A 19 -1.52 -3.95 -29.04
CA ARG A 19 -1.85 -4.41 -27.67
C ARG A 19 -1.65 -3.36 -26.58
N ALA A 20 -1.07 -2.23 -26.91
CA ALA A 20 -0.73 -1.20 -25.94
C ALA A 20 -1.96 -0.45 -25.41
N GLU A 21 -3.02 -0.34 -26.21
CA GLU A 21 -4.28 0.21 -25.75
C GLU A 21 -4.81 -0.56 -24.53
N TRP A 22 -4.72 -1.86 -24.59
CA TRP A 22 -5.07 -2.75 -23.51
C TRP A 22 -4.25 -2.49 -22.22
N TYR A 23 -2.94 -2.27 -22.34
CA TYR A 23 -2.09 -1.91 -21.20
C TYR A 23 -2.38 -0.51 -20.67
N ARG A 24 -2.68 0.44 -21.51
CA ARG A 24 -2.98 1.82 -21.11
C ARG A 24 -4.25 1.91 -20.27
N ASN A 25 -5.25 1.15 -20.60
CA ASN A 25 -6.52 1.18 -19.89
C ASN A 25 -6.49 0.35 -18.61
N ARG A 26 -5.62 -0.65 -18.54
CA ARG A 26 -5.53 -1.54 -17.38
C ARG A 26 -4.63 -1.05 -16.26
N TYR A 27 -3.65 -0.25 -16.58
CA TYR A 27 -2.71 0.32 -15.62
C TYR A 27 -2.60 1.81 -15.86
N VAL A 28 -3.67 2.53 -15.58
CA VAL A 28 -3.61 3.98 -15.56
C VAL A 28 -2.55 4.38 -14.57
N GLY A 29 -1.39 4.68 -15.10
CA GLY A 29 -0.26 5.08 -14.29
C GLY A 29 0.46 3.96 -13.58
N SER A 30 0.76 2.82 -14.24
CA SER A 30 1.88 2.01 -13.76
C SER A 30 3.07 2.94 -13.49
N SER A 31 3.89 2.67 -12.51
CA SER A 31 5.02 3.55 -12.12
C SER A 31 5.86 3.98 -13.31
N HIS A 32 5.92 3.15 -14.31
CA HIS A 32 6.65 3.39 -15.56
C HIS A 32 5.96 4.40 -16.47
N ILE A 33 4.64 4.31 -16.59
CA ILE A 33 3.85 5.26 -17.39
C ILE A 33 3.70 6.58 -16.64
N SER A 34 3.59 6.55 -15.31
CA SER A 34 3.53 7.74 -14.46
C SER A 34 4.78 8.60 -14.56
N ALA A 35 5.96 8.00 -14.68
CA ALA A 35 7.21 8.72 -14.88
C ALA A 35 7.30 9.39 -16.26
N MET A 36 6.49 8.97 -17.23
CA MET A 36 6.58 9.40 -18.61
C MET A 36 5.43 10.31 -19.06
N ARG A 37 4.38 10.45 -18.29
CA ARG A 37 3.17 11.20 -18.65
C ARG A 37 2.57 11.94 -17.48
N THR A 38 1.91 13.05 -17.77
CA THR A 38 0.93 13.67 -16.88
C THR A 38 -0.14 12.63 -16.57
N GLN A 39 -0.44 12.44 -15.29
CA GLN A 39 -1.52 11.55 -14.87
C GLN A 39 -2.83 12.02 -15.50
N PRO A 40 -3.65 11.10 -16.02
CA PRO A 40 -4.98 11.47 -16.46
C PRO A 40 -5.77 12.01 -15.26
N ASP A 41 -6.66 12.93 -15.55
CA ASP A 41 -7.56 13.48 -14.53
C ASP A 41 -8.59 12.40 -14.18
N ILE A 42 -8.31 11.68 -13.10
CA ILE A 42 -9.17 10.62 -12.59
C ILE A 42 -10.14 11.23 -11.59
N ALA A 43 -11.43 11.06 -11.78
CA ALA A 43 -12.46 11.52 -10.86
C ALA A 43 -12.27 10.94 -9.44
N GLY A 44 -12.77 11.66 -8.43
CA GLY A 44 -12.76 11.20 -7.05
C GLY A 44 -11.83 12.00 -6.14
N PRO A 45 -11.53 11.51 -4.93
CA PRO A 45 -10.75 12.22 -3.93
C PRO A 45 -9.34 12.53 -4.41
N ASN A 46 -8.79 13.62 -3.91
CA ASN A 46 -7.44 14.07 -4.23
C ASN A 46 -6.58 14.09 -2.97
N TRP A 47 -6.01 12.95 -2.64
CA TRP A 47 -5.03 12.84 -1.56
C TRP A 47 -3.66 13.32 -2.02
N ASN A 48 -2.75 13.64 -1.11
CA ASN A 48 -1.41 14.14 -1.45
C ASN A 48 -0.64 13.20 -2.39
N ASN A 49 -0.80 11.90 -2.24
CA ASN A 49 -0.17 10.88 -3.09
C ASN A 49 -1.01 10.47 -4.31
N SER A 50 -2.14 11.12 -4.57
CA SER A 50 -3.04 10.77 -5.69
C SER A 50 -2.45 11.01 -7.07
N GLY A 51 -1.39 11.82 -7.17
CA GLY A 51 -0.67 12.06 -8.43
C GLY A 51 0.13 10.86 -8.92
N LEU A 52 0.41 9.90 -8.05
CA LEU A 52 1.05 8.64 -8.39
C LEU A 52 0.00 7.66 -8.91
N GLY A 53 0.32 6.93 -9.96
CA GLY A 53 -0.58 5.93 -10.51
C GLY A 53 -0.46 4.58 -9.82
N PRO A 54 -1.55 3.81 -9.76
CA PRO A 54 -1.51 2.46 -9.22
C PRO A 54 -0.55 1.58 -10.02
N ASN A 55 0.30 0.86 -9.31
CA ASN A 55 1.42 0.15 -9.93
C ASN A 55 1.80 -1.17 -9.24
N THR A 56 1.18 -1.51 -8.12
CA THR A 56 1.67 -2.59 -7.27
C THR A 56 0.74 -3.80 -7.27
N ASN A 57 -0.57 -3.61 -7.13
CA ASN A 57 -1.50 -4.72 -7.00
C ASN A 57 -2.87 -4.43 -7.63
N VAL A 58 -3.58 -5.48 -8.01
CA VAL A 58 -5.00 -5.44 -8.41
C VAL A 58 -5.74 -6.48 -7.60
N GLY A 59 -6.80 -6.07 -6.92
CA GLY A 59 -7.60 -6.95 -6.08
C GLY A 59 -9.08 -6.60 -6.10
N GLY A 60 -9.91 -7.60 -5.80
CA GLY A 60 -11.36 -7.44 -5.69
C GLY A 60 -11.80 -7.42 -4.23
N PHE A 61 -12.66 -6.47 -3.86
CA PHE A 61 -13.27 -6.40 -2.55
C PHE A 61 -14.60 -5.63 -2.59
N ALA A 62 -15.59 -6.05 -1.83
CA ALA A 62 -16.92 -5.41 -1.72
C ALA A 62 -17.59 -5.16 -3.10
N GLY A 63 -17.43 -6.11 -4.03
CA GLY A 63 -17.99 -6.01 -5.39
C GLY A 63 -17.25 -5.09 -6.36
N THR A 64 -16.11 -4.53 -5.93
CA THR A 64 -15.30 -3.59 -6.71
C THR A 64 -13.93 -4.20 -7.02
N THR A 65 -13.39 -3.91 -8.19
CA THR A 65 -12.00 -4.22 -8.54
C THR A 65 -11.16 -2.97 -8.39
N TRP A 66 -10.07 -3.06 -7.65
CA TRP A 66 -9.18 -1.94 -7.38
C TRP A 66 -7.78 -2.17 -7.91
N ALA A 67 -7.21 -1.14 -8.54
CA ALA A 67 -5.78 -1.02 -8.79
C ALA A 67 -5.18 -0.20 -7.65
N MET A 68 -4.19 -0.77 -6.97
CA MET A 68 -3.61 -0.25 -5.73
C MET A 68 -2.14 0.10 -5.90
N MET A 69 -1.68 1.01 -5.08
CA MET A 69 -0.27 1.39 -4.96
C MET A 69 0.15 1.48 -3.52
N GLU A 70 1.46 1.43 -3.31
CA GLU A 70 2.07 1.63 -2.00
C GLU A 70 2.18 3.09 -1.58
N ALA A 71 2.71 3.27 -0.37
CA ALA A 71 3.11 4.55 0.18
C ALA A 71 1.96 5.57 0.27
N GLY A 72 0.76 5.08 0.55
CA GLY A 72 -0.40 5.91 0.86
C GLY A 72 -1.20 6.37 -0.35
N GLY A 73 -0.96 5.83 -1.54
CA GLY A 73 -1.73 6.22 -2.72
C GLY A 73 -3.20 5.83 -2.65
N CYS A 74 -4.04 6.63 -3.30
CA CYS A 74 -5.47 6.37 -3.40
C CYS A 74 -5.74 5.21 -4.37
N PRO A 75 -6.48 4.16 -3.97
CA PRO A 75 -6.88 3.10 -4.89
C PRO A 75 -7.71 3.66 -6.06
N VAL A 76 -7.57 3.04 -7.21
CA VAL A 76 -8.37 3.36 -8.39
C VAL A 76 -9.33 2.21 -8.67
N GLU A 77 -10.60 2.53 -8.72
CA GLU A 77 -11.66 1.59 -9.05
C GLU A 77 -11.68 1.30 -10.55
N LEU A 78 -11.84 0.03 -10.88
CA LEU A 78 -11.88 -0.47 -12.26
C LEU A 78 -13.18 -1.22 -12.53
N THR A 79 -13.63 -1.18 -13.78
CA THR A 79 -14.66 -2.09 -14.27
C THR A 79 -14.13 -3.53 -14.35
N TYR A 80 -15.03 -4.48 -14.64
CA TYR A 80 -14.62 -5.87 -14.92
C TYR A 80 -13.66 -5.96 -16.15
N GLU A 81 -13.85 -5.10 -17.13
CA GLU A 81 -13.00 -4.97 -18.32
C GLU A 81 -11.71 -4.18 -18.03
N LEU A 82 -11.52 -3.74 -16.78
CA LEU A 82 -10.36 -2.97 -16.29
C LEU A 82 -10.28 -1.54 -16.83
N GLU A 83 -11.41 -0.96 -17.20
CA GLU A 83 -11.49 0.47 -17.48
C GLU A 83 -11.51 1.28 -16.19
N THR A 84 -10.85 2.42 -16.18
CA THR A 84 -10.78 3.30 -15.01
C THR A 84 -12.14 3.96 -14.74
N ILE A 85 -12.64 3.82 -13.51
CA ILE A 85 -13.87 4.46 -13.06
C ILE A 85 -13.52 5.75 -12.31
N ALA A 86 -12.90 5.63 -11.14
CA ALA A 86 -12.60 6.74 -10.25
C ALA A 86 -11.55 6.34 -9.19
N ARG A 87 -11.00 7.32 -8.49
CA ARG A 87 -10.33 7.08 -7.19
C ARG A 87 -11.37 6.71 -6.15
N ASN A 88 -11.02 5.79 -5.27
CA ASN A 88 -11.91 5.26 -4.25
C ASN A 88 -11.35 5.52 -2.85
N ASP A 89 -12.06 6.30 -2.06
CA ASP A 89 -11.74 6.61 -0.66
C ASP A 89 -12.63 5.85 0.32
N PHE A 90 -13.13 4.70 -0.10
CA PHE A 90 -14.03 3.86 0.70
C PHE A 90 -15.31 4.61 1.09
N HIS A 91 -15.95 5.24 0.11
CA HIS A 91 -17.16 6.05 0.26
C HIS A 91 -16.97 7.26 1.21
N GLY A 92 -15.82 7.91 1.15
CA GLY A 92 -15.50 9.05 2.01
C GLY A 92 -15.17 8.69 3.46
N THR A 93 -14.90 7.42 3.75
CA THR A 93 -14.63 6.97 5.13
C THR A 93 -13.15 6.81 5.44
N LEU A 94 -12.26 6.86 4.44
CA LEU A 94 -10.82 6.83 4.65
C LEU A 94 -10.20 8.19 4.31
N PRO A 95 -9.54 8.84 5.26
CA PRO A 95 -9.12 10.24 5.12
C PRO A 95 -7.71 10.44 4.54
N GLY A 96 -7.16 9.58 3.72
CA GLY A 96 -5.96 10.07 3.08
C GLY A 96 -4.86 9.13 2.68
N ALA A 97 -4.86 7.85 3.08
CA ALA A 97 -3.81 6.92 2.68
C ALA A 97 -4.30 5.47 2.62
N PHE A 98 -3.76 4.69 1.68
CA PHE A 98 -4.01 3.25 1.62
C PHE A 98 -2.75 2.49 1.21
N THR A 99 -2.84 1.16 1.10
CA THR A 99 -1.75 0.24 0.78
C THR A 99 -2.07 -0.61 -0.43
N ALA A 100 -1.06 -1.26 -0.98
CA ALA A 100 -1.22 -2.22 -2.06
C ALA A 100 -1.38 -3.67 -1.60
N HIS A 101 -1.15 -3.97 -0.32
CA HIS A 101 -1.18 -5.34 0.21
C HIS A 101 -2.19 -5.56 1.35
N PRO A 102 -3.47 -5.16 1.19
CA PRO A 102 -4.47 -5.49 2.18
C PRO A 102 -4.75 -7.00 2.20
N LYS A 103 -5.23 -7.51 3.33
CA LYS A 103 -5.58 -8.92 3.53
C LYS A 103 -7.06 -9.05 3.84
N VAL A 104 -7.75 -9.94 3.14
CA VAL A 104 -9.12 -10.30 3.47
C VAL A 104 -9.11 -11.34 4.57
N ASP A 105 -9.82 -11.08 5.65
CA ASP A 105 -10.07 -12.08 6.68
C ASP A 105 -11.10 -13.10 6.19
N PRO A 106 -10.75 -14.38 6.04
CA PRO A 106 -11.68 -15.37 5.54
C PRO A 106 -12.84 -15.67 6.50
N SER A 107 -12.72 -15.31 7.78
CA SER A 107 -13.77 -15.57 8.79
C SER A 107 -14.81 -14.46 8.85
N THR A 108 -14.44 -13.21 8.65
CA THR A 108 -15.31 -12.05 8.73
C THR A 108 -15.65 -11.44 7.37
N GLY A 109 -14.81 -11.71 6.36
CA GLY A 109 -14.89 -11.07 5.05
C GLY A 109 -14.39 -9.62 5.05
N GLU A 110 -13.84 -9.12 6.16
CA GLU A 110 -13.31 -7.77 6.28
C GLU A 110 -11.94 -7.65 5.63
N LEU A 111 -11.62 -6.45 5.17
CA LEU A 111 -10.31 -6.13 4.61
C LEU A 111 -9.45 -5.44 5.67
N HIS A 112 -8.29 -5.99 5.94
CA HIS A 112 -7.31 -5.45 6.88
C HIS A 112 -6.11 -4.91 6.13
N ALA A 113 -5.65 -3.74 6.53
CA ALA A 113 -4.54 -3.05 5.87
C ALA A 113 -3.58 -2.43 6.88
N MET A 114 -2.28 -2.49 6.60
CA MET A 114 -1.27 -1.70 7.28
C MET A 114 -0.76 -0.66 6.29
N VAL A 115 -0.91 0.60 6.63
CA VAL A 115 -0.71 1.72 5.73
C VAL A 115 0.46 2.56 6.20
N TYR A 116 1.37 2.91 5.29
CA TYR A 116 2.37 3.93 5.50
C TYR A 116 2.28 5.00 4.40
N ALA A 117 2.57 6.23 4.75
CA ALA A 117 2.53 7.36 3.82
C ALA A 117 3.74 8.25 4.05
N TRP A 118 4.91 7.79 3.62
CA TRP A 118 6.21 8.39 3.96
C TRP A 118 6.35 9.89 3.68
N ALA A 119 5.58 10.41 2.75
CA ALA A 119 5.59 11.84 2.46
C ALA A 119 4.76 12.68 3.44
N GLU A 120 3.90 12.03 4.20
CA GLU A 120 2.98 12.70 5.14
C GLU A 120 3.24 12.27 6.58
N TRP A 121 3.44 10.97 6.80
CA TRP A 121 3.62 10.39 8.11
C TRP A 121 5.06 9.94 8.28
N MET A 122 5.77 10.52 9.24
CA MET A 122 7.17 10.21 9.50
C MET A 122 7.41 9.46 10.81
N ASP A 123 6.37 9.30 11.62
CA ASP A 123 6.44 8.80 12.99
C ASP A 123 5.39 7.71 13.30
N HIS A 124 4.56 7.33 12.33
CA HIS A 124 3.55 6.30 12.53
C HIS A 124 3.16 5.61 11.23
N VAL A 125 2.56 4.44 11.38
CA VAL A 125 1.77 3.75 10.35
C VAL A 125 0.34 3.61 10.84
N GLN A 126 -0.59 3.34 9.95
CA GLN A 126 -1.99 3.21 10.33
C GLN A 126 -2.51 1.81 10.02
N TYR A 127 -3.10 1.16 11.00
CA TYR A 127 -3.89 -0.04 10.80
C TYR A 127 -5.32 0.33 10.46
N VAL A 128 -5.86 -0.26 9.39
CA VAL A 128 -7.18 0.05 8.85
C VAL A 128 -7.99 -1.23 8.70
N ILE A 129 -9.26 -1.19 9.12
CA ILE A 129 -10.23 -2.26 8.87
C ILE A 129 -11.36 -1.71 8.01
N VAL A 130 -11.61 -2.34 6.88
CA VAL A 130 -12.72 -2.04 5.98
C VAL A 130 -13.76 -3.14 6.09
N GLY A 131 -15.00 -2.75 6.35
CA GLY A 131 -16.13 -3.67 6.41
C GLY A 131 -16.51 -4.25 5.05
N THR A 132 -17.31 -5.31 5.05
CA THR A 132 -17.81 -5.98 3.83
C THR A 132 -18.68 -5.07 2.96
N ASP A 133 -19.14 -3.95 3.51
CA ASP A 133 -19.88 -2.89 2.81
C ASP A 133 -18.93 -1.88 2.10
N GLY A 134 -17.63 -2.10 2.13
CA GLY A 134 -16.63 -1.22 1.52
C GLY A 134 -16.35 0.07 2.32
N ARG A 135 -16.80 0.18 3.57
CA ARG A 135 -16.54 1.35 4.43
C ARG A 135 -15.53 1.04 5.50
N VAL A 136 -14.68 2.02 5.80
CA VAL A 136 -13.73 1.92 6.92
C VAL A 136 -14.52 1.89 8.23
N ARG A 137 -14.25 0.88 9.03
CA ARG A 137 -14.84 0.68 10.37
C ARG A 137 -13.93 1.12 11.49
N HIS A 138 -12.62 1.00 11.27
CA HIS A 138 -11.63 1.26 12.30
C HIS A 138 -10.32 1.73 11.68
N THR A 139 -9.71 2.70 12.31
CA THR A 139 -8.33 3.13 12.06
C THR A 139 -7.59 3.22 13.40
N LEU A 140 -6.32 2.83 13.40
CA LEU A 140 -5.46 2.90 14.56
C LEU A 140 -4.06 3.35 14.13
N ASP A 141 -3.63 4.50 14.63
CA ASP A 141 -2.26 4.97 14.43
C ASP A 141 -1.31 4.19 15.35
N ILE A 142 -0.25 3.67 14.77
CA ILE A 142 0.80 2.90 15.45
C ILE A 142 2.09 3.70 15.38
N PRO A 143 2.52 4.33 16.47
CA PRO A 143 3.78 5.08 16.52
C PRO A 143 4.98 4.19 16.25
N LEU A 144 5.88 4.66 15.39
CA LEU A 144 7.15 4.03 15.09
C LEU A 144 8.31 5.00 15.40
N PRO A 145 9.52 4.50 15.69
CA PRO A 145 10.70 5.33 15.93
C PRO A 145 11.13 6.17 14.72
N GLY A 146 10.67 5.78 13.53
CA GLY A 146 10.90 6.47 12.26
C GLY A 146 10.11 5.79 11.15
N MET A 147 10.11 6.40 9.97
CA MET A 147 9.38 5.84 8.83
C MET A 147 10.17 4.70 8.19
N THR A 148 9.64 3.52 8.30
CA THR A 148 10.11 2.31 7.60
C THR A 148 9.27 2.07 6.35
N MET A 149 9.86 1.40 5.35
CA MET A 149 9.12 0.89 4.19
C MET A 149 8.30 -0.34 4.61
N LEU A 150 7.11 -0.11 5.07
CA LEU A 150 6.19 -1.16 5.54
C LEU A 150 5.35 -1.66 4.36
N HIS A 151 5.98 -2.48 3.50
CA HIS A 151 5.42 -2.90 2.22
C HIS A 151 4.18 -3.79 2.35
N ASP A 152 4.19 -4.71 3.30
CA ASP A 152 3.12 -5.70 3.49
C ASP A 152 2.89 -5.98 4.98
N MET A 153 1.85 -6.71 5.29
CA MET A 153 1.48 -7.16 6.63
C MET A 153 1.10 -8.64 6.61
N SER A 154 1.05 -9.27 7.79
CA SER A 154 0.34 -10.56 7.92
C SER A 154 -0.90 -10.42 8.79
N LEU A 155 -1.89 -11.24 8.48
CA LEU A 155 -3.11 -11.36 9.26
C LEU A 155 -3.22 -12.81 9.77
N THR A 156 -3.32 -12.98 11.07
CA THR A 156 -3.56 -14.26 11.71
C THR A 156 -4.94 -14.27 12.35
N GLU A 157 -5.34 -15.42 12.87
CA GLU A 157 -6.60 -15.53 13.62
C GLU A 157 -6.69 -14.51 14.77
N ARG A 158 -5.57 -14.24 15.46
CA ARG A 158 -5.54 -13.40 16.66
C ARG A 158 -4.81 -12.08 16.53
N TYR A 159 -3.97 -11.91 15.52
CA TYR A 159 -3.10 -10.75 15.40
C TYR A 159 -3.07 -10.18 13.99
N ALA A 160 -3.03 -8.86 13.89
CA ALA A 160 -2.44 -8.16 12.76
C ALA A 160 -0.94 -7.96 13.03
N VAL A 161 -0.09 -8.30 12.06
CA VAL A 161 1.36 -8.32 12.25
C VAL A 161 1.99 -7.15 11.53
N VAL A 162 2.72 -6.33 12.29
CA VAL A 162 3.44 -5.14 11.83
C VAL A 162 4.92 -5.48 11.67
N TYR A 163 5.49 -5.23 10.50
CA TYR A 163 6.91 -5.47 10.22
C TYR A 163 7.69 -4.15 10.24
N ASP A 164 8.20 -3.78 11.41
CA ASP A 164 9.01 -2.58 11.60
C ASP A 164 10.48 -2.89 11.32
N GLN A 165 10.87 -2.74 10.05
CA GLN A 165 12.09 -3.29 9.49
C GLN A 165 13.11 -2.19 9.12
N PRO A 166 14.43 -2.52 9.05
CA PRO A 166 15.51 -1.55 8.86
C PRO A 166 15.66 -1.03 7.42
N CYS A 167 14.57 -0.78 6.73
CA CYS A 167 14.55 -0.08 5.45
C CYS A 167 13.83 1.25 5.66
N THR A 168 14.60 2.31 5.98
CA THR A 168 14.04 3.57 6.45
C THR A 168 14.10 4.66 5.39
N VAL A 169 13.20 5.65 5.49
CA VAL A 169 13.19 6.83 4.62
C VAL A 169 14.52 7.58 4.72
N ASP A 170 15.03 7.99 3.57
CA ASP A 170 16.15 8.88 3.40
C ASP A 170 15.70 10.10 2.59
N LEU A 171 15.55 11.22 3.26
CA LEU A 171 15.08 12.46 2.64
C LEU A 171 16.07 13.02 1.61
N GLU A 172 17.39 12.79 1.75
CA GLU A 172 18.37 13.23 0.76
C GLU A 172 18.16 12.48 -0.57
N LEU A 173 17.91 11.18 -0.49
CA LEU A 173 17.55 10.38 -1.67
C LEU A 173 16.25 10.86 -2.29
N ALA A 174 15.23 11.13 -1.46
CA ALA A 174 13.94 11.62 -1.91
C ALA A 174 14.08 12.97 -2.66
N PHE A 175 14.78 13.94 -2.08
CA PHE A 175 15.03 15.24 -2.71
C PHE A 175 15.88 15.16 -3.96
N ALA A 176 16.74 14.16 -4.06
CA ALA A 176 17.50 13.87 -5.27
C ALA A 176 16.70 13.15 -6.37
N GLY A 177 15.38 12.93 -6.16
CA GLY A 177 14.52 12.19 -7.08
C GLY A 177 14.88 10.71 -7.22
N ARG A 178 15.52 10.14 -6.22
CA ARG A 178 15.91 8.73 -6.15
C ARG A 178 14.91 7.95 -5.30
N PHE A 179 15.04 6.62 -5.29
CA PHE A 179 14.25 5.77 -4.40
C PHE A 179 14.48 6.17 -2.94
N PRO A 180 13.43 6.56 -2.19
CA PRO A 180 13.56 7.32 -0.94
C PRO A 180 13.84 6.45 0.29
N PHE A 181 14.21 5.19 0.12
CA PHE A 181 14.50 4.28 1.21
C PHE A 181 15.90 3.73 1.11
N ARG A 182 16.52 3.47 2.27
CA ARG A 182 17.82 2.82 2.37
C ARG A 182 17.84 1.80 3.50
N TRP A 183 18.75 0.85 3.38
CA TRP A 183 19.09 -0.07 4.45
C TRP A 183 19.75 0.68 5.62
N ASN A 184 19.18 0.54 6.81
CA ASN A 184 19.61 1.22 8.02
C ASN A 184 19.68 0.24 9.21
N PRO A 185 20.77 -0.52 9.37
CA PRO A 185 20.87 -1.54 10.42
C PRO A 185 20.79 -0.97 11.84
N GLU A 186 21.15 0.30 12.04
CA GLU A 186 21.09 0.98 13.33
C GLU A 186 19.62 1.21 13.80
N TYR A 187 18.66 1.16 12.90
CA TYR A 187 17.24 1.27 13.23
C TYR A 187 16.73 0.08 14.04
N GLY A 188 17.36 -1.08 13.89
CA GLY A 188 16.88 -2.34 14.44
C GLY A 188 15.85 -3.03 13.54
N ASN A 189 15.38 -4.18 13.99
CA ASN A 189 14.37 -4.97 13.28
C ASN A 189 13.45 -5.64 14.29
N ARG A 190 12.16 -5.37 14.23
CA ARG A 190 11.18 -5.92 15.15
C ARG A 190 9.86 -6.22 14.46
N VAL A 191 9.11 -7.11 15.06
CA VAL A 191 7.77 -7.49 14.63
C VAL A 191 6.79 -7.14 15.73
N GLY A 192 5.72 -6.42 15.38
CA GLY A 192 4.63 -6.07 16.28
C GLY A 192 3.44 -7.02 16.10
N LEU A 193 2.97 -7.61 17.18
CA LEU A 193 1.76 -8.40 17.22
C LEU A 193 0.63 -7.55 17.81
N LEU A 194 -0.18 -6.95 16.96
CA LEU A 194 -1.37 -6.19 17.37
C LEU A 194 -2.54 -7.17 17.58
N PRO A 195 -3.07 -7.33 18.81
CA PRO A 195 -4.25 -8.14 19.02
C PRO A 195 -5.45 -7.63 18.18
N ARG A 196 -6.13 -8.52 17.51
CA ARG A 196 -7.36 -8.17 16.76
C ARG A 196 -8.53 -7.89 17.68
N GLU A 197 -8.55 -8.53 18.84
CA GLU A 197 -9.52 -8.31 19.90
C GLU A 197 -8.83 -8.18 21.25
N VAL A 198 -9.31 -7.28 22.05
CA VAL A 198 -8.96 -7.15 23.47
C VAL A 198 -10.26 -7.25 24.25
N THR A 199 -10.29 -8.07 25.28
CA THR A 199 -11.50 -8.32 26.07
C THR A 199 -12.12 -7.01 26.58
N GLY A 200 -13.33 -6.70 26.10
CA GLY A 200 -14.14 -5.56 26.55
C GLY A 200 -13.77 -4.20 25.96
N ARG A 201 -12.77 -4.12 25.04
CA ARG A 201 -12.44 -2.85 24.34
C ARG A 201 -11.74 -3.09 23.00
N ALA A 202 -11.75 -2.06 22.16
CA ALA A 202 -10.91 -2.06 20.97
C ALA A 202 -9.41 -2.07 21.32
N ALA A 203 -8.58 -2.72 20.50
CA ALA A 203 -7.14 -2.68 20.62
C ALA A 203 -6.60 -1.25 20.40
N THR A 204 -5.50 -0.96 21.08
CA THR A 204 -4.76 0.29 20.96
C THR A 204 -3.30 0.00 20.60
N ALA A 205 -2.53 1.00 20.23
CA ALA A 205 -1.10 0.84 19.97
C ALA A 205 -0.31 0.32 21.18
N ALA A 206 -0.79 0.57 22.42
CA ALA A 206 -0.18 0.07 23.65
C ALA A 206 -0.37 -1.44 23.86
N ASP A 207 -1.28 -2.07 23.12
CA ASP A 207 -1.52 -3.51 23.22
C ASP A 207 -0.60 -4.32 22.29
N ILE A 208 0.20 -3.66 21.46
CA ILE A 208 1.14 -4.33 20.56
C ILE A 208 2.27 -4.98 21.35
N ILE A 209 2.48 -6.25 21.11
CA ILE A 209 3.62 -7.01 21.63
C ILE A 209 4.75 -6.88 20.59
N TRP A 210 5.79 -6.13 20.93
CA TRP A 210 6.96 -5.98 20.09
C TRP A 210 8.00 -7.06 20.38
N ILE A 211 8.53 -7.67 19.32
CA ILE A 211 9.52 -8.75 19.38
C ILE A 211 10.69 -8.36 18.49
N ASP A 212 11.87 -8.20 19.07
CA ASP A 212 13.09 -7.99 18.29
C ASP A 212 13.46 -9.27 17.54
N VAL A 213 13.83 -9.11 16.28
CA VAL A 213 14.20 -10.20 15.40
C VAL A 213 15.53 -9.91 14.70
N PRO A 214 16.24 -10.93 14.17
CA PRO A 214 17.46 -10.72 13.42
C PRO A 214 17.26 -9.73 12.26
N LEU A 215 18.30 -8.97 11.95
CA LEU A 215 18.28 -8.01 10.83
C LEU A 215 17.89 -8.72 9.52
N GLY A 216 16.90 -8.18 8.86
CA GLY A 216 16.36 -8.70 7.61
C GLY A 216 15.28 -7.78 7.07
N TYR A 217 14.84 -8.04 5.85
CA TYR A 217 13.70 -7.38 5.24
C TYR A 217 12.84 -8.41 4.49
N SER A 218 11.56 -8.38 4.74
CA SER A 218 10.58 -9.19 4.03
C SER A 218 9.66 -8.29 3.22
N PHE A 219 9.66 -8.43 1.90
CA PHE A 219 8.70 -7.73 1.06
C PHE A 219 7.29 -8.31 1.20
N HIS A 220 7.16 -9.61 1.06
CA HIS A 220 5.88 -10.30 1.11
C HIS A 220 5.95 -11.42 2.16
N PRO A 221 5.48 -11.17 3.38
CA PRO A 221 5.33 -12.23 4.36
C PRO A 221 4.24 -13.20 3.96
N MET A 222 4.38 -14.45 4.37
CA MET A 222 3.31 -15.43 4.21
C MET A 222 2.09 -15.06 5.06
N ASN A 223 0.93 -15.32 4.49
CA ASN A 223 -0.35 -15.10 5.13
C ASN A 223 -1.21 -16.35 5.03
#